data_7966c3ca8e40da929f5f2be83fa3d9a9
#
_entry.id   7966c3ca8e40da929f5f2be83fa3d9a9
#
_cell.length_a   1.000
_cell.length_b   1.000
_cell.length_c   1.000
_cell.angle_alpha   90.00
_cell.angle_beta   90.00
_cell.angle_gamma   90.00
#
_symmetry.space_group_name_H-M   'P 1'
#
loop_
_entity.id
_entity.type
_entity.pdbx_description
1 polymer ?
#
loop_
_entity_poly.entity_id
_entity_poly.type
_entity_poly.pdbx_seq_one_letter_code
_entity_poly.pdbx_strand_id
1 'polypeptide(L)'
;MTERVLTGRHLNRALLARQLLLERSGMSIPAAVEQVGGLQTQYAPSGYVGLWTRLADFQREVLTDALEQRTVVQATLMRTTIHVVSAGEFWRYAMGVRRARREWALRIPGRNDEGGPVEAANRLRDALAAGPRTVKELGELGAGFVGNLGLWVDLVRVPPSGTWERRRADRLALAEDWIGPPDASEDEGLEHLVRAYLRAFGPAAWRDIASWAGISVTEMKRGGKDLALARYRDEDGRGLIDLEDAPHP
;
A
#
# COMPACT_ATOMS: atom_id res chain seq x y z
N MET A 1 28.25 -18.23 12.80
CA MET A 1 28.72 -17.03 12.09
C MET A 1 28.27 -15.83 12.90
N THR A 2 29.17 -14.88 13.19
CA THR A 2 28.83 -13.66 13.93
C THR A 2 28.02 -12.73 13.00
N GLU A 3 26.83 -12.32 13.42
CA GLU A 3 26.00 -11.39 12.66
C GLU A 3 26.74 -10.04 12.52
N ARG A 4 26.76 -9.48 11.31
CA ARG A 4 27.40 -8.16 11.05
C ARG A 4 26.64 -7.06 11.78
N VAL A 5 27.37 -6.16 12.46
CA VAL A 5 26.81 -4.98 13.13
C VAL A 5 26.74 -3.82 12.13
N LEU A 6 25.56 -3.20 12.03
CA LEU A 6 25.31 -2.01 11.20
C LEU A 6 25.17 -0.79 12.09
N THR A 7 25.94 0.26 11.78
CA THR A 7 25.82 1.55 12.49
C THR A 7 24.58 2.31 12.07
N GLY A 8 24.12 3.24 12.91
CA GLY A 8 23.02 4.12 12.56
C GLY A 8 23.26 4.89 11.25
N ARG A 9 24.52 5.20 10.91
CA ARG A 9 24.90 5.82 9.63
C ARG A 9 24.69 4.88 8.44
N HIS A 10 25.04 3.60 8.58
CA HIS A 10 24.79 2.58 7.54
C HIS A 10 23.28 2.43 7.30
N LEU A 11 22.47 2.31 8.36
CA LEU A 11 21.03 2.16 8.26
C LEU A 11 20.36 3.38 7.61
N ASN A 12 20.75 4.59 8.02
CA ASN A 12 20.21 5.82 7.45
C ASN A 12 20.58 5.97 5.96
N ARG A 13 21.82 5.62 5.58
CA ARG A 13 22.25 5.67 4.18
C ARG A 13 21.50 4.64 3.32
N ALA A 14 21.30 3.43 3.83
CA ALA A 14 20.50 2.40 3.17
C ALA A 14 19.07 2.89 2.92
N LEU A 15 18.42 3.44 3.96
CA LEU A 15 17.08 3.99 3.89
C LEU A 15 16.99 5.09 2.82
N LEU A 16 17.88 6.08 2.85
CA LEU A 16 17.86 7.19 1.90
C LEU A 16 18.08 6.72 0.45
N ALA A 17 19.00 5.76 0.25
CA ALA A 17 19.26 5.18 -1.08
C ALA A 17 18.02 4.45 -1.62
N ARG A 18 17.42 3.56 -0.82
CA ARG A 18 16.24 2.76 -1.20
C ARG A 18 14.98 3.61 -1.40
N GLN A 19 14.90 4.72 -0.68
CA GLN A 19 13.82 5.71 -0.84
C GLN A 19 14.09 6.71 -1.97
N LEU A 20 15.14 6.52 -2.79
CA LEU A 20 15.52 7.42 -3.91
C LEU A 20 15.73 8.87 -3.45
N LEU A 21 16.31 9.07 -2.26
CA LEU A 21 16.52 10.38 -1.64
C LEU A 21 18.00 10.83 -1.61
N LEU A 22 18.93 9.94 -1.98
CA LEU A 22 20.33 10.33 -2.17
C LEU A 22 20.54 11.01 -3.53
N GLU A 23 19.94 10.42 -4.57
CA GLU A 23 19.98 10.92 -5.93
C GLU A 23 18.60 10.73 -6.57
N ARG A 24 18.15 11.70 -7.36
CA ARG A 24 16.91 11.57 -8.11
C ARG A 24 17.08 10.53 -9.24
N SER A 25 16.09 9.67 -9.36
CA SER A 25 16.09 8.57 -10.32
C SER A 25 15.34 8.92 -11.61
N GLY A 26 15.76 8.33 -12.73
CA GLY A 26 15.03 8.36 -14.01
C GLY A 26 13.99 7.24 -14.16
N MET A 27 13.59 6.56 -13.06
CA MET A 27 12.59 5.50 -13.08
C MET A 27 11.22 6.01 -13.54
N SER A 28 10.43 5.10 -14.15
CA SER A 28 9.01 5.36 -14.41
C SER A 28 8.21 5.46 -13.09
N ILE A 29 7.01 6.08 -13.12
CA ILE A 29 6.16 6.20 -11.93
C ILE A 29 5.87 4.84 -11.30
N PRO A 30 5.42 3.79 -12.03
CA PRO A 30 5.20 2.47 -11.45
C PRO A 30 6.45 1.91 -10.75
N ALA A 31 7.61 1.92 -11.42
CA ALA A 31 8.85 1.41 -10.85
C ALA A 31 9.29 2.17 -9.60
N ALA A 32 9.12 3.50 -9.57
CA ALA A 32 9.46 4.31 -8.41
C ALA A 32 8.55 4.00 -7.20
N VAL A 33 7.23 3.88 -7.40
CA VAL A 33 6.33 3.54 -6.29
C VAL A 33 6.54 2.11 -5.79
N GLU A 34 6.91 1.17 -6.66
CA GLU A 34 7.33 -0.18 -6.27
C GLU A 34 8.60 -0.15 -5.44
N GLN A 35 9.62 0.59 -5.89
CA GLN A 35 10.90 0.72 -5.18
C GLN A 35 10.71 1.27 -3.76
N VAL A 36 9.87 2.28 -3.58
CA VAL A 36 9.67 2.93 -2.27
C VAL A 36 8.61 2.27 -1.38
N GLY A 37 8.01 1.14 -1.83
CA GLY A 37 7.01 0.39 -1.05
C GLY A 37 5.63 1.05 -1.02
N GLY A 38 5.25 1.76 -2.09
CA GLY A 38 4.06 2.58 -2.16
C GLY A 38 4.19 3.94 -1.47
N LEU A 39 3.36 4.89 -1.87
CA LEU A 39 3.33 6.23 -1.29
C LEU A 39 2.00 6.49 -0.59
N GLN A 40 2.04 6.83 0.68
CA GLN A 40 0.84 7.25 1.40
C GLN A 40 0.35 8.60 0.87
N THR A 41 -0.91 8.64 0.41
CA THR A 41 -1.54 9.80 -0.24
C THR A 41 -2.87 10.17 0.42
N GLN A 42 -2.93 10.11 1.75
CA GLN A 42 -4.11 10.54 2.51
C GLN A 42 -4.48 11.99 2.19
N TYR A 43 -3.51 12.80 1.85
CA TYR A 43 -3.63 14.09 1.19
C TYR A 43 -3.05 13.95 -0.22
N ALA A 44 -3.89 14.03 -1.25
CA ALA A 44 -3.50 13.73 -2.64
C ALA A 44 -2.18 14.40 -3.10
N PRO A 45 -1.94 15.71 -2.84
CA PRO A 45 -0.69 16.34 -3.21
C PRO A 45 0.59 15.71 -2.64
N SER A 46 0.49 14.94 -1.52
CA SER A 46 1.68 14.31 -0.93
C SER A 46 2.34 13.27 -1.85
N GLY A 47 1.55 12.59 -2.69
CA GLY A 47 2.08 11.68 -3.71
C GLY A 47 2.92 12.41 -4.76
N TYR A 48 2.44 13.55 -5.23
CA TYR A 48 3.13 14.39 -6.21
C TYR A 48 4.44 14.95 -5.65
N VAL A 49 4.41 15.52 -4.46
CA VAL A 49 5.62 16.02 -3.76
C VAL A 49 6.59 14.87 -3.48
N GLY A 50 6.06 13.71 -3.05
CA GLY A 50 6.85 12.51 -2.79
C GLY A 50 7.61 12.03 -4.03
N LEU A 51 6.99 12.02 -5.20
CA LEU A 51 7.64 11.66 -6.46
C LEU A 51 8.59 12.75 -6.96
N TRP A 52 8.19 14.02 -6.84
CA TRP A 52 9.05 15.14 -7.20
C TRP A 52 10.39 15.15 -6.45
N THR A 53 10.40 14.75 -5.17
CA THR A 53 11.64 14.66 -4.39
C THR A 53 12.55 13.52 -4.82
N ARG A 54 12.02 12.51 -5.55
CA ARG A 54 12.68 11.24 -5.86
C ARG A 54 13.05 11.07 -7.34
N LEU A 55 12.27 11.69 -8.23
CA LEU A 55 12.44 11.51 -9.66
C LEU A 55 13.08 12.75 -10.30
N ALA A 56 14.03 12.50 -11.23
CA ALA A 56 14.54 13.50 -12.13
C ALA A 56 13.43 13.91 -13.11
N ASP A 57 13.39 15.18 -13.48
CA ASP A 57 12.48 15.74 -14.51
C ASP A 57 10.99 15.47 -14.27
N PHE A 58 10.60 15.18 -13.01
CA PHE A 58 9.21 14.91 -12.67
C PHE A 58 8.33 16.15 -12.92
N GLN A 59 7.31 15.94 -13.74
CA GLN A 59 6.23 16.89 -13.95
C GLN A 59 4.96 16.36 -13.27
N ARG A 60 4.14 17.27 -12.76
CA ARG A 60 2.92 16.93 -12.03
C ARG A 60 1.96 16.07 -12.85
N GLU A 61 1.84 16.39 -14.13
CA GLU A 61 0.97 15.74 -15.11
C GLU A 61 1.30 14.24 -15.25
N VAL A 62 2.56 13.86 -15.11
CA VAL A 62 3.02 12.47 -15.27
C VAL A 62 2.37 11.51 -14.26
N LEU A 63 2.16 11.96 -13.00
CA LEU A 63 1.43 11.13 -12.03
C LEU A 63 -0.06 11.10 -12.33
N THR A 64 -0.66 12.22 -12.75
CA THR A 64 -2.07 12.28 -13.14
C THR A 64 -2.32 11.33 -14.32
N ASP A 65 -1.50 11.40 -15.36
CA ASP A 65 -1.56 10.51 -16.53
C ASP A 65 -1.40 9.03 -16.13
N ALA A 66 -0.47 8.72 -15.23
CA ALA A 66 -0.27 7.36 -14.74
C ALA A 66 -1.50 6.80 -13.99
N LEU A 67 -2.22 7.65 -13.24
CA LEU A 67 -3.49 7.30 -12.60
C LEU A 67 -4.61 7.09 -13.63
N GLU A 68 -4.71 7.94 -14.66
CA GLU A 68 -5.70 7.87 -15.74
C GLU A 68 -5.46 6.65 -16.65
N GLN A 69 -4.19 6.36 -16.96
CA GLN A 69 -3.76 5.18 -17.71
C GLN A 69 -3.79 3.90 -16.88
N ARG A 70 -4.13 3.98 -15.59
CA ARG A 70 -4.22 2.85 -14.65
C ARG A 70 -2.91 2.08 -14.45
N THR A 71 -1.76 2.69 -14.71
CA THR A 71 -0.45 2.08 -14.45
C THR A 71 -0.09 2.14 -12.96
N VAL A 72 -0.68 3.10 -12.25
CA VAL A 72 -0.72 3.16 -10.78
C VAL A 72 -2.16 3.41 -10.31
N VAL A 73 -2.46 3.01 -9.09
CA VAL A 73 -3.79 3.15 -8.49
C VAL A 73 -3.71 3.70 -7.07
N GLN A 74 -4.77 4.40 -6.65
CA GLN A 74 -4.97 4.83 -5.27
C GLN A 74 -5.97 3.91 -4.56
N ALA A 75 -5.58 3.34 -3.43
CA ALA A 75 -6.45 2.47 -2.65
C ALA A 75 -6.20 2.58 -1.14
N THR A 76 -7.16 2.11 -0.35
CA THR A 76 -6.97 1.94 1.10
C THR A 76 -6.22 0.64 1.34
N LEU A 77 -4.96 0.73 1.77
CA LEU A 77 -4.06 -0.41 1.95
C LEU A 77 -3.50 -0.46 3.39
N MET A 78 -2.19 -0.35 3.56
CA MET A 78 -1.51 -0.48 4.85
C MET A 78 -2.11 0.48 5.90
N ARG A 79 -2.32 -0.01 7.12
CA ARG A 79 -2.90 0.74 8.25
C ARG A 79 -4.24 1.43 7.92
N THR A 80 -4.98 0.92 6.93
CA THR A 80 -6.24 1.51 6.44
C THR A 80 -6.12 2.97 5.94
N THR A 81 -4.95 3.35 5.43
CA THR A 81 -4.72 4.66 4.81
C THR A 81 -4.62 4.56 3.29
N ILE A 82 -4.80 5.70 2.61
CA ILE A 82 -4.75 5.76 1.15
C ILE A 82 -3.30 5.72 0.68
N HIS A 83 -2.99 4.81 -0.24
CA HIS A 83 -1.68 4.69 -0.88
C HIS A 83 -1.81 4.71 -2.40
N VAL A 84 -0.80 5.26 -3.07
CA VAL A 84 -0.52 5.01 -4.47
C VAL A 84 0.44 3.84 -4.55
N VAL A 85 0.08 2.83 -5.34
CA VAL A 85 0.90 1.65 -5.67
C VAL A 85 0.82 1.38 -7.17
N SER A 86 1.74 0.60 -7.74
CA SER A 86 1.60 0.15 -9.12
C SER A 86 0.39 -0.77 -9.29
N ALA A 87 -0.23 -0.76 -10.45
CA ALA A 87 -1.31 -1.69 -10.77
C ALA A 87 -0.82 -3.15 -10.71
N GLY A 88 0.44 -3.39 -11.11
CA GLY A 88 1.05 -4.72 -11.08
C GLY A 88 1.28 -5.31 -9.69
N GLU A 89 1.44 -4.47 -8.66
CA GLU A 89 1.59 -4.93 -7.26
C GLU A 89 0.31 -4.78 -6.43
N PHE A 90 -0.73 -4.12 -6.96
CA PHE A 90 -1.93 -3.79 -6.19
C PHE A 90 -2.57 -4.99 -5.50
N TRP A 91 -2.80 -6.09 -6.24
CA TRP A 91 -3.48 -7.25 -5.66
C TRP A 91 -2.67 -7.92 -4.56
N ARG A 92 -1.34 -7.93 -4.66
CA ARG A 92 -0.47 -8.43 -3.59
C ARG A 92 -0.59 -7.58 -2.33
N TYR A 93 -0.61 -6.25 -2.44
CA TYR A 93 -0.88 -5.37 -1.30
C TYR A 93 -2.28 -5.59 -0.72
N ALA A 94 -3.31 -5.59 -1.57
CA ALA A 94 -4.71 -5.73 -1.15
C ALA A 94 -4.96 -7.05 -0.43
N MET A 95 -4.44 -8.16 -0.98
CA MET A 95 -4.54 -9.49 -0.39
C MET A 95 -3.76 -9.60 0.92
N GLY A 96 -2.55 -9.07 0.98
CA GLY A 96 -1.72 -9.12 2.18
C GLY A 96 -2.34 -8.40 3.39
N VAL A 97 -3.06 -7.29 3.17
CA VAL A 97 -3.72 -6.55 4.26
C VAL A 97 -5.18 -6.94 4.49
N ARG A 98 -5.77 -7.77 3.62
CA ARG A 98 -7.22 -8.07 3.61
C ARG A 98 -7.75 -8.58 4.94
N ARG A 99 -7.12 -9.61 5.49
CA ARG A 99 -7.55 -10.22 6.75
C ARG A 99 -7.48 -9.22 7.90
N ALA A 100 -6.35 -8.53 8.07
CA ALA A 100 -6.16 -7.55 9.13
C ALA A 100 -7.15 -6.38 9.03
N ARG A 101 -7.46 -5.91 7.81
CA ARG A 101 -8.48 -4.88 7.58
C ARG A 101 -9.87 -5.32 8.03
N ARG A 102 -10.27 -6.55 7.69
CA ARG A 102 -11.57 -7.13 8.08
C ARG A 102 -11.68 -7.31 9.58
N GLU A 103 -10.65 -7.87 10.21
CA GLU A 103 -10.60 -8.01 11.67
C GLU A 103 -10.66 -6.65 12.39
N TRP A 104 -9.98 -5.64 11.85
CA TRP A 104 -10.06 -4.28 12.39
C TRP A 104 -11.46 -3.69 12.23
N ALA A 105 -12.11 -3.86 11.08
CA ALA A 105 -13.47 -3.39 10.83
C ALA A 105 -14.48 -3.97 11.82
N LEU A 106 -14.35 -5.25 12.17
CA LEU A 106 -15.23 -5.92 13.12
C LEU A 106 -15.09 -5.41 14.57
N ARG A 107 -13.97 -4.76 14.90
CA ARG A 107 -13.74 -4.20 16.25
C ARG A 107 -14.33 -2.80 16.45
N ILE A 108 -14.86 -2.17 15.40
CA ILE A 108 -15.42 -0.81 15.49
C ILE A 108 -16.84 -0.88 16.04
N PRO A 109 -17.13 -0.31 17.23
CA PRO A 109 -18.47 -0.35 17.81
C PRO A 109 -19.50 0.44 17.00
N GLY A 110 -20.78 0.01 17.05
CA GLY A 110 -21.92 0.80 16.57
C GLY A 110 -22.12 0.84 15.05
N ARG A 111 -21.53 -0.08 14.32
CA ARG A 111 -21.64 -0.20 12.87
C ARG A 111 -22.33 -1.51 12.46
N ASN A 112 -23.59 -1.62 12.86
CA ASN A 112 -24.45 -2.72 12.43
C ASN A 112 -25.21 -2.25 11.18
N ASP A 113 -24.67 -2.53 9.99
CA ASP A 113 -25.47 -2.53 8.78
C ASP A 113 -26.50 -3.67 8.88
N GLU A 114 -27.75 -3.41 8.50
CA GLU A 114 -28.78 -4.46 8.39
C GLU A 114 -28.24 -5.56 7.48
N GLY A 115 -28.27 -6.83 7.94
CA GLY A 115 -27.73 -7.98 7.23
C GLY A 115 -26.22 -8.22 7.41
N GLY A 116 -25.51 -7.34 8.13
CA GLY A 116 -24.08 -7.48 8.39
C GLY A 116 -23.17 -7.04 7.25
N PRO A 117 -21.82 -7.16 7.44
CA PRO A 117 -20.84 -6.57 6.52
C PRO A 117 -20.80 -7.22 5.14
N VAL A 118 -21.17 -8.50 5.02
CA VAL A 118 -21.17 -9.22 3.73
C VAL A 118 -22.30 -8.71 2.84
N GLU A 119 -23.50 -8.55 3.40
CA GLU A 119 -24.66 -8.05 2.66
C GLU A 119 -24.48 -6.58 2.27
N ALA A 120 -23.93 -5.77 3.18
CA ALA A 120 -23.58 -4.39 2.89
C ALA A 120 -22.50 -4.29 1.79
N ALA A 121 -21.51 -5.20 1.78
CA ALA A 121 -20.52 -5.28 0.71
C ALA A 121 -21.15 -5.65 -0.64
N ASN A 122 -22.14 -6.54 -0.66
CA ASN A 122 -22.87 -6.89 -1.90
C ASN A 122 -23.66 -5.69 -2.42
N ARG A 123 -24.40 -4.97 -1.56
CA ARG A 123 -25.09 -3.72 -1.97
C ARG A 123 -24.12 -2.69 -2.56
N LEU A 124 -22.91 -2.58 -2.01
CA LEU A 124 -21.89 -1.69 -2.54
C LEU A 124 -21.38 -2.14 -3.91
N ARG A 125 -21.19 -3.45 -4.12
CA ARG A 125 -20.84 -4.02 -5.43
C ARG A 125 -21.91 -3.72 -6.47
N ASP A 126 -23.17 -3.97 -6.14
CA ASP A 126 -24.30 -3.70 -7.02
C ASP A 126 -24.39 -2.21 -7.38
N ALA A 127 -24.18 -1.32 -6.41
CA ALA A 127 -24.16 0.12 -6.65
C ALA A 127 -23.01 0.58 -7.55
N LEU A 128 -21.89 -0.14 -7.59
CA LEU A 128 -20.72 0.16 -8.43
C LEU A 128 -20.71 -0.61 -9.77
N ALA A 129 -21.60 -1.58 -9.96
CA ALA A 129 -21.62 -2.42 -11.18
C ALA A 129 -21.79 -1.62 -12.48
N ALA A 130 -22.45 -0.45 -12.42
CA ALA A 130 -22.61 0.46 -13.57
C ALA A 130 -21.41 1.41 -13.77
N GLY A 131 -20.36 1.30 -12.96
CA GLY A 131 -19.13 2.10 -13.03
C GLY A 131 -18.86 2.98 -11.80
N PRO A 132 -17.82 3.82 -11.89
CA PRO A 132 -17.34 4.62 -10.76
C PRO A 132 -18.35 5.63 -10.23
N ARG A 133 -18.48 5.71 -8.88
CA ARG A 133 -19.38 6.65 -8.19
C ARG A 133 -18.67 7.39 -7.08
N THR A 134 -19.18 8.55 -6.73
CA THR A 134 -18.72 9.29 -5.56
C THR A 134 -19.30 8.69 -4.28
N VAL A 135 -18.62 8.92 -3.14
CA VAL A 135 -19.14 8.54 -1.82
C VAL A 135 -20.54 9.11 -1.55
N LYS A 136 -20.83 10.32 -2.08
CA LYS A 136 -22.15 10.95 -1.95
C LYS A 136 -23.22 10.14 -2.71
N GLU A 137 -22.98 9.83 -3.99
CA GLU A 137 -23.90 9.02 -4.82
C GLU A 137 -24.14 7.64 -4.22
N LEU A 138 -23.10 7.00 -3.68
CA LEU A 138 -23.22 5.70 -2.99
C LEU A 138 -24.08 5.79 -1.73
N GLY A 139 -23.98 6.89 -0.97
CA GLY A 139 -24.85 7.14 0.18
C GLY A 139 -26.32 7.34 -0.23
N GLU A 140 -26.59 8.05 -1.34
CA GLU A 140 -27.93 8.26 -1.89
C GLU A 140 -28.58 6.94 -2.40
N LEU A 141 -27.76 5.98 -2.84
CA LEU A 141 -28.21 4.65 -3.25
C LEU A 141 -28.39 3.67 -2.08
N GLY A 142 -28.26 4.13 -0.84
CA GLY A 142 -28.38 3.27 0.33
C GLY A 142 -27.26 2.24 0.50
N ALA A 143 -26.12 2.47 -0.15
CA ALA A 143 -24.96 1.57 -0.06
C ALA A 143 -24.22 1.62 1.30
N GLY A 144 -24.81 2.27 2.31
CA GLY A 144 -24.29 2.33 3.66
C GLY A 144 -23.07 3.25 3.81
N PHE A 145 -22.36 3.12 4.94
CA PHE A 145 -21.16 3.91 5.20
C PHE A 145 -19.93 3.33 4.44
N VAL A 146 -19.70 3.82 3.24
CA VAL A 146 -18.65 3.36 2.32
C VAL A 146 -17.26 3.27 2.96
N GLY A 147 -16.94 4.10 3.96
CA GLY A 147 -15.66 4.07 4.66
C GLY A 147 -15.32 2.73 5.31
N ASN A 148 -16.32 1.95 5.76
CA ASN A 148 -16.12 0.61 6.33
C ASN A 148 -16.29 -0.49 5.29
N LEU A 149 -17.24 -0.31 4.37
CA LEU A 149 -17.52 -1.30 3.33
C LEU A 149 -16.32 -1.49 2.40
N GLY A 150 -15.54 -0.42 2.17
CA GLY A 150 -14.26 -0.49 1.45
C GLY A 150 -13.19 -1.37 2.12
N LEU A 151 -13.45 -1.91 3.32
CA LEU A 151 -12.59 -2.92 3.96
C LEU A 151 -13.02 -4.35 3.61
N TRP A 152 -14.24 -4.52 3.08
CA TRP A 152 -14.82 -5.80 2.66
C TRP A 152 -14.85 -5.95 1.14
N VAL A 153 -14.76 -4.83 0.41
CA VAL A 153 -14.70 -4.76 -1.05
C VAL A 153 -13.40 -4.08 -1.44
N ASP A 154 -12.67 -4.64 -2.37
CA ASP A 154 -11.45 -4.02 -2.86
C ASP A 154 -11.82 -2.87 -3.80
N LEU A 155 -11.57 -1.66 -3.35
CA LEU A 155 -11.93 -0.41 -4.04
C LEU A 155 -10.68 0.36 -4.42
N VAL A 156 -10.71 0.96 -5.60
CA VAL A 156 -9.75 1.98 -6.02
C VAL A 156 -10.41 3.35 -6.12
N ARG A 157 -9.61 4.39 -5.92
CA ARG A 157 -10.01 5.78 -6.18
C ARG A 157 -9.65 6.15 -7.59
N VAL A 158 -10.61 6.74 -8.30
CA VAL A 158 -10.44 6.95 -9.73
C VAL A 158 -10.39 8.44 -10.09
N PRO A 159 -9.50 8.82 -11.04
CA PRO A 159 -9.42 10.19 -11.52
C PRO A 159 -10.77 10.73 -12.02
N PRO A 160 -10.94 12.05 -11.98
CA PRO A 160 -10.01 13.09 -11.50
C PRO A 160 -9.93 13.21 -9.97
N SER A 161 -10.70 12.40 -9.22
CA SER A 161 -10.71 12.37 -7.77
C SER A 161 -9.35 11.87 -7.23
N GLY A 162 -8.81 12.54 -6.20
CA GLY A 162 -7.52 12.18 -5.62
C GLY A 162 -6.31 12.64 -6.42
N THR A 163 -6.48 13.57 -7.38
CA THR A 163 -5.39 14.22 -8.11
C THR A 163 -4.98 15.56 -7.47
N TRP A 164 -3.96 16.19 -8.03
CA TRP A 164 -3.53 17.53 -7.58
C TRP A 164 -4.64 18.56 -7.71
N GLU A 165 -5.39 18.54 -8.81
CA GLU A 165 -6.46 19.48 -9.15
C GLU A 165 -7.73 19.19 -8.33
N ARG A 166 -8.06 17.91 -8.14
CA ARG A 166 -9.21 17.46 -7.37
C ARG A 166 -8.78 16.57 -6.19
N ARG A 167 -8.33 17.25 -5.15
CA ARG A 167 -7.63 16.64 -4.00
C ARG A 167 -8.46 15.64 -3.19
N ARG A 168 -9.79 15.78 -3.19
CA ARG A 168 -10.68 14.86 -2.49
C ARG A 168 -10.76 13.53 -3.23
N ALA A 169 -10.29 12.47 -2.58
CA ALA A 169 -10.26 11.11 -3.14
C ALA A 169 -11.56 10.36 -2.81
N ASP A 170 -12.68 10.82 -3.34
CA ASP A 170 -14.04 10.38 -3.00
C ASP A 170 -14.80 9.67 -4.13
N ARG A 171 -14.22 9.48 -5.32
CA ARG A 171 -14.79 8.68 -6.40
C ARG A 171 -14.17 7.30 -6.41
N LEU A 172 -15.00 6.26 -6.38
CA LEU A 172 -14.62 4.88 -6.16
C LEU A 172 -15.06 4.01 -7.33
N ALA A 173 -14.28 2.97 -7.60
CA ALA A 173 -14.62 1.86 -8.48
C ALA A 173 -14.26 0.54 -7.81
N LEU A 174 -14.84 -0.57 -8.28
CA LEU A 174 -14.37 -1.91 -7.96
C LEU A 174 -12.98 -2.09 -8.57
N ALA A 175 -12.04 -2.63 -7.78
CA ALA A 175 -10.67 -2.84 -8.26
C ALA A 175 -10.64 -3.85 -9.42
N GLU A 176 -11.45 -4.90 -9.33
CA GLU A 176 -11.59 -5.93 -10.37
C GLU A 176 -12.06 -5.37 -11.73
N ASP A 177 -12.92 -4.36 -11.73
CA ASP A 177 -13.40 -3.71 -12.96
C ASP A 177 -12.40 -2.67 -13.49
N TRP A 178 -11.56 -2.12 -12.59
CA TRP A 178 -10.63 -1.06 -12.95
C TRP A 178 -9.30 -1.56 -13.49
N ILE A 179 -8.74 -2.62 -12.87
CA ILE A 179 -7.41 -3.17 -13.21
C ILE A 179 -7.40 -4.69 -13.43
N GLY A 180 -8.58 -5.32 -13.49
CA GLY A 180 -8.72 -6.77 -13.66
C GLY A 180 -8.83 -7.54 -12.34
N PRO A 181 -9.15 -8.85 -12.43
CA PRO A 181 -9.41 -9.70 -11.27
C PRO A 181 -8.16 -9.92 -10.41
N PRO A 182 -8.33 -10.35 -9.14
CA PRO A 182 -7.20 -10.74 -8.29
C PRO A 182 -6.31 -11.80 -8.92
N ASP A 183 -4.99 -11.57 -8.89
CA ASP A 183 -3.93 -12.44 -9.39
C ASP A 183 -3.00 -12.98 -8.29
N ALA A 184 -3.35 -12.76 -7.02
CA ALA A 184 -2.56 -13.18 -5.87
C ALA A 184 -3.45 -13.75 -4.75
N SER A 185 -2.91 -14.67 -3.96
CA SER A 185 -3.47 -15.20 -2.71
C SER A 185 -3.12 -14.30 -1.50
N GLU A 186 -3.78 -14.53 -0.35
CA GLU A 186 -3.45 -13.82 0.89
C GLU A 186 -2.03 -14.15 1.39
N ASP A 187 -1.53 -15.37 1.17
CA ASP A 187 -0.17 -15.77 1.56
C ASP A 187 0.89 -15.09 0.68
N GLU A 188 0.70 -15.04 -0.63
CA GLU A 188 1.55 -14.27 -1.55
C GLU A 188 1.52 -12.78 -1.23
N GLY A 189 0.36 -12.28 -0.81
CA GLY A 189 0.23 -10.90 -0.34
C GLY A 189 1.03 -10.62 0.93
N LEU A 190 1.03 -11.54 1.91
CA LEU A 190 1.84 -11.40 3.12
C LEU A 190 3.33 -11.45 2.83
N GLU A 191 3.78 -12.36 1.96
CA GLU A 191 5.17 -12.41 1.50
C GLU A 191 5.56 -11.10 0.83
N HIS A 192 4.70 -10.61 -0.07
CA HIS A 192 4.94 -9.36 -0.78
C HIS A 192 5.09 -8.16 0.18
N LEU A 193 4.28 -8.07 1.24
CA LEU A 193 4.42 -6.99 2.23
C LEU A 193 5.79 -7.00 2.92
N VAL A 194 6.32 -8.18 3.26
CA VAL A 194 7.68 -8.31 3.83
C VAL A 194 8.71 -7.88 2.82
N ARG A 195 8.64 -8.38 1.59
CA ARG A 195 9.55 -8.06 0.50
C ARG A 195 9.55 -6.58 0.15
N ALA A 196 8.37 -5.98 -0.03
CA ALA A 196 8.19 -4.57 -0.35
C ALA A 196 8.75 -3.66 0.75
N TYR A 197 8.49 -4.01 2.03
CA TYR A 197 9.06 -3.26 3.13
C TYR A 197 10.59 -3.31 3.14
N LEU A 198 11.17 -4.50 3.06
CA LEU A 198 12.63 -4.66 3.09
C LEU A 198 13.29 -4.00 1.87
N ARG A 199 12.71 -4.12 0.67
CA ARG A 199 13.16 -3.40 -0.52
C ARG A 199 13.23 -1.89 -0.30
N ALA A 200 12.23 -1.32 0.38
CA ALA A 200 12.06 0.13 0.54
C ALA A 200 12.73 0.71 1.80
N PHE A 201 12.82 -0.06 2.89
CA PHE A 201 13.20 0.44 4.22
C PHE A 201 14.21 -0.45 4.95
N GLY A 202 14.60 -1.60 4.37
CA GLY A 202 15.56 -2.50 5.01
C GLY A 202 16.97 -1.90 5.11
N PRO A 203 17.83 -2.49 5.97
CA PRO A 203 17.56 -3.55 6.96
C PRO A 203 16.65 -3.09 8.10
N ALA A 204 15.79 -3.98 8.62
CA ALA A 204 14.78 -3.62 9.62
C ALA A 204 14.42 -4.76 10.58
N ALA A 205 13.79 -4.44 11.71
CA ALA A 205 13.25 -5.48 12.58
C ALA A 205 11.82 -5.87 12.17
N TRP A 206 11.41 -7.09 12.51
CA TRP A 206 10.05 -7.58 12.27
C TRP A 206 8.95 -6.66 12.80
N ARG A 207 9.21 -5.96 13.91
CA ARG A 207 8.27 -4.98 14.48
C ARG A 207 8.05 -3.80 13.54
N ASP A 208 9.07 -3.37 12.82
CA ASP A 208 8.97 -2.22 11.93
C ASP A 208 8.13 -2.58 10.70
N ILE A 209 8.33 -3.78 10.13
CA ILE A 209 7.51 -4.33 9.05
C ILE A 209 6.04 -4.43 9.49
N ALA A 210 5.81 -5.02 10.67
CA ALA A 210 4.49 -5.20 11.25
C ALA A 210 3.76 -3.85 11.46
N SER A 211 4.47 -2.86 12.01
CA SER A 211 3.94 -1.52 12.25
C SER A 211 3.57 -0.81 10.94
N TRP A 212 4.44 -0.92 9.91
CA TRP A 212 4.16 -0.33 8.61
C TRP A 212 2.96 -0.98 7.91
N ALA A 213 2.87 -2.30 7.93
CA ALA A 213 1.77 -3.04 7.31
C ALA A 213 0.44 -2.88 8.08
N GLY A 214 0.50 -2.63 9.40
CA GLY A 214 -0.66 -2.67 10.30
C GLY A 214 -1.11 -4.11 10.60
N ILE A 215 -0.17 -5.05 10.65
CA ILE A 215 -0.39 -6.50 10.80
C ILE A 215 0.48 -6.99 11.96
N SER A 216 0.10 -8.10 12.60
CA SER A 216 0.86 -8.64 13.72
C SER A 216 2.26 -9.13 13.30
N VAL A 217 3.24 -9.07 14.22
CA VAL A 217 4.59 -9.61 14.01
C VAL A 217 4.55 -11.09 13.64
N THR A 218 3.63 -11.86 14.23
CA THR A 218 3.46 -13.29 13.95
C THR A 218 3.07 -13.53 12.51
N GLU A 219 2.09 -12.78 11.99
CA GLU A 219 1.67 -12.87 10.59
C GLU A 219 2.77 -12.41 9.63
N MET A 220 3.51 -11.34 9.94
CA MET A 220 4.63 -10.92 9.10
C MET A 220 5.75 -11.96 9.06
N LYS A 221 6.07 -12.61 10.18
CA LYS A 221 7.02 -13.74 10.20
C LYS A 221 6.52 -14.92 9.37
N ARG A 222 5.21 -15.20 9.39
CA ARG A 222 4.61 -16.24 8.55
C ARG A 222 4.78 -15.90 7.05
N GLY A 223 4.52 -14.66 6.65
CA GLY A 223 4.72 -14.19 5.28
C GLY A 223 6.19 -14.24 4.82
N GLY A 224 7.13 -14.01 5.72
CA GLY A 224 8.56 -14.02 5.39
C GLY A 224 9.27 -15.38 5.57
N LYS A 225 8.55 -16.47 5.88
CA LYS A 225 9.16 -17.77 6.25
C LYS A 225 10.00 -18.39 5.13
N ASP A 226 9.59 -18.19 3.88
CA ASP A 226 10.22 -18.78 2.69
C ASP A 226 11.16 -17.78 1.97
N LEU A 227 11.31 -16.56 2.51
CA LEU A 227 12.22 -15.56 1.95
C LEU A 227 13.67 -15.85 2.38
N ALA A 228 14.59 -15.70 1.43
CA ALA A 228 16.03 -15.68 1.72
C ALA A 228 16.39 -14.37 2.42
N LEU A 229 16.63 -14.42 3.73
CA LEU A 229 16.84 -13.27 4.59
C LEU A 229 18.24 -13.29 5.25
N ALA A 230 19.01 -12.25 4.98
CA ALA A 230 20.23 -11.94 5.71
C ALA A 230 19.89 -11.38 7.10
N ARG A 231 20.80 -11.66 8.09
CA ARG A 231 20.65 -11.23 9.48
C ARG A 231 21.76 -10.25 9.86
N TYR A 232 21.36 -9.23 10.60
CA TYR A 232 22.24 -8.16 11.09
C TYR A 232 21.88 -7.80 12.52
N ARG A 233 22.76 -7.01 13.17
CA ARG A 233 22.44 -6.29 14.41
C ARG A 233 22.72 -4.81 14.22
N ASP A 234 21.97 -3.95 14.91
CA ASP A 234 22.39 -2.56 15.08
C ASP A 234 23.38 -2.38 16.23
N GLU A 235 23.82 -1.15 16.48
CA GLU A 235 24.76 -0.78 17.54
C GLU A 235 24.19 -1.05 18.94
N ASP A 236 22.87 -1.09 19.10
CA ASP A 236 22.18 -1.39 20.36
C ASP A 236 21.92 -2.90 20.55
N GLY A 237 22.41 -3.75 19.62
CA GLY A 237 22.24 -5.20 19.64
C GLY A 237 20.88 -5.70 19.17
N ARG A 238 20.03 -4.82 18.61
CA ARG A 238 18.71 -5.19 18.06
C ARG A 238 18.89 -6.00 16.79
N GLY A 239 18.21 -7.14 16.69
CA GLY A 239 18.23 -7.99 15.50
C GLY A 239 17.48 -7.34 14.33
N LEU A 240 18.12 -7.31 13.17
CA LEU A 240 17.59 -6.80 11.91
C LEU A 240 17.64 -7.90 10.85
N ILE A 241 16.75 -7.81 9.88
CA ILE A 241 16.70 -8.65 8.69
C ILE A 241 16.71 -7.81 7.43
N ASP A 242 17.18 -8.39 6.34
CA ASP A 242 17.12 -7.80 5.01
C ASP A 242 16.96 -8.90 3.95
N LEU A 243 16.61 -8.56 2.73
CA LEU A 243 16.70 -9.47 1.59
C LEU A 243 18.18 -9.77 1.33
N GLU A 244 18.51 -11.04 1.03
CA GLU A 244 19.91 -11.42 0.74
C GLU A 244 20.51 -10.73 -0.47
N ASP A 245 19.66 -10.43 -1.47
CA ASP A 245 20.02 -9.75 -2.71
C ASP A 245 19.91 -8.22 -2.62
N ALA A 246 19.56 -7.67 -1.46
CA ALA A 246 19.40 -6.22 -1.31
C ALA A 246 20.75 -5.48 -1.39
N PRO A 247 20.81 -4.32 -2.05
CA PRO A 247 22.03 -3.53 -2.13
C PRO A 247 22.44 -3.04 -0.73
N HIS A 248 23.70 -3.27 -0.39
CA HIS A 248 24.32 -2.74 0.82
C HIS A 248 25.09 -1.47 0.47
N PRO A 249 24.69 -0.32 0.98
CA PRO A 249 25.41 0.95 0.79
C PRO A 249 26.68 1.05 1.64
#